data_69676485cf68e0d07879890f12e131aa
#
_entry.id   69676485cf68e0d07879890f12e131aa
#
_cell.length_a   1.000
_cell.length_b   1.000
_cell.length_c   1.000
_cell.angle_alpha   90.00
_cell.angle_beta   90.00
_cell.angle_gamma   90.00
#
_symmetry.space_group_name_H-M   'P 1'
#
loop_
_entity.id
_entity.type
_entity.pdbx_description
1 polymer ?
#
loop_
_entity_poly.entity_id
_entity_poly.type
_entity_poly.pdbx_seq_one_letter_code
_entity_poly.pdbx_strand_id
1 'polypeptide(L)'
;MRILMLCGMIMLSAVAQARPNQEVPEIESQAHSYYQITNKEVAYEGKQYRLFLAIPKNTAKTTLIYSVDGNAQFPLMINEAIKQKNKPLPAIISVGYVGDKAYFITERTHDYTPSVKGEAFSRGGNAENLYQFFLTQVRPYALEQLAKEQVSITQQSLFGHSFGGVFTLYVLFNHPETFQRYIAASPSLWWGKGEWVKQEQWQAIPNDISIAITLGEKEENPDLSQLSEEQQKNYQKRSSWLTQRQLCQYLSEAGKQCEFYLFEGKGHGGSIPDAIKIALEKSVE
;
A
#
# COMPACT_ATOMS: atom_id res chain seq x y z
N MET A 1 39.83 -41.49 -12.37
CA MET A 1 38.60 -41.34 -11.58
C MET A 1 38.25 -39.85 -11.56
N ARG A 2 37.41 -39.40 -12.50
CA ARG A 2 37.02 -37.98 -12.61
C ARG A 2 35.71 -37.81 -11.85
N ILE A 3 35.75 -37.03 -10.78
CA ILE A 3 34.60 -36.62 -10.00
C ILE A 3 33.95 -35.46 -10.76
N LEU A 4 32.77 -35.67 -11.36
CA LEU A 4 31.93 -34.63 -11.82
C LEU A 4 31.25 -33.97 -10.62
N MET A 5 31.62 -32.73 -10.31
CA MET A 5 30.82 -31.84 -9.45
C MET A 5 29.61 -31.37 -10.22
N LEU A 6 28.45 -31.91 -9.86
CA LEU A 6 27.16 -31.39 -10.31
C LEU A 6 26.87 -30.12 -9.51
N CYS A 7 27.13 -28.96 -10.12
CA CYS A 7 26.66 -27.68 -9.59
C CYS A 7 25.13 -27.63 -9.78
N GLY A 8 24.41 -27.93 -8.73
CA GLY A 8 22.95 -27.75 -8.69
C GLY A 8 22.63 -26.25 -8.73
N MET A 9 22.26 -25.75 -9.92
CA MET A 9 21.61 -24.46 -10.04
C MET A 9 20.25 -24.54 -9.34
N ILE A 10 20.16 -24.02 -8.11
CA ILE A 10 18.89 -23.75 -7.45
C ILE A 10 18.28 -22.57 -8.23
N MET A 11 17.44 -22.89 -9.23
CA MET A 11 16.55 -21.91 -9.82
C MET A 11 15.58 -21.45 -8.73
N LEU A 12 15.80 -20.25 -8.19
CA LEU A 12 14.78 -19.55 -7.43
C LEU A 12 13.59 -19.32 -8.37
N SER A 13 12.60 -20.20 -8.29
CA SER A 13 11.33 -20.02 -8.96
C SER A 13 10.67 -18.77 -8.36
N ALA A 14 10.82 -17.64 -9.07
CA ALA A 14 10.04 -16.45 -8.82
C ALA A 14 8.57 -16.87 -8.88
N VAL A 15 7.86 -16.74 -7.76
CA VAL A 15 6.43 -16.95 -7.66
C VAL A 15 5.79 -16.16 -8.78
N ALA A 16 5.13 -16.83 -9.71
CA ALA A 16 4.35 -16.21 -10.77
C ALA A 16 3.06 -15.60 -10.16
N GLN A 17 3.23 -14.56 -9.39
CA GLN A 17 2.24 -13.52 -9.26
C GLN A 17 2.24 -12.85 -10.63
N ALA A 18 1.09 -12.78 -11.29
CA ALA A 18 0.99 -12.10 -12.58
C ALA A 18 1.74 -10.78 -12.45
N ARG A 19 2.75 -10.56 -13.28
CA ARG A 19 3.56 -9.33 -13.22
C ARG A 19 2.58 -8.17 -13.35
N PRO A 20 2.62 -7.16 -12.45
CA PRO A 20 1.71 -6.04 -12.56
C PRO A 20 1.91 -5.36 -13.91
N ASN A 21 0.82 -4.86 -14.50
CA ASN A 21 0.92 -4.04 -15.69
C ASN A 21 1.88 -2.88 -15.41
N GLN A 22 2.84 -2.65 -16.28
CA GLN A 22 3.87 -1.62 -16.13
C GLN A 22 3.49 -0.31 -16.83
N GLU A 23 2.35 -0.27 -17.51
CA GLU A 23 1.81 0.94 -18.09
C GLU A 23 1.32 1.88 -16.98
N VAL A 24 1.80 3.12 -17.01
CA VAL A 24 1.37 4.16 -16.06
C VAL A 24 -0.04 4.59 -16.45
N PRO A 25 -1.03 4.50 -15.56
CA PRO A 25 -2.37 4.96 -15.87
C PRO A 25 -2.40 6.47 -16.17
N GLU A 26 -3.22 6.88 -17.10
CA GLU A 26 -3.43 8.29 -17.41
C GLU A 26 -4.39 8.94 -16.40
N ILE A 27 -4.12 10.21 -16.08
CA ILE A 27 -5.05 11.06 -15.35
C ILE A 27 -6.09 11.59 -16.34
N GLU A 28 -7.37 11.34 -16.08
CA GLU A 28 -8.46 11.86 -16.91
C GLU A 28 -8.39 13.38 -16.97
N SER A 29 -8.52 13.97 -18.17
CA SER A 29 -8.37 15.42 -18.39
C SER A 29 -9.32 16.25 -17.52
N GLN A 30 -10.53 15.75 -17.25
CA GLN A 30 -11.49 16.41 -16.36
C GLN A 30 -10.99 16.57 -14.92
N ALA A 31 -10.02 15.78 -14.47
CA ALA A 31 -9.46 15.87 -13.12
C ALA A 31 -8.89 17.27 -12.82
N HIS A 32 -8.33 17.92 -13.83
CA HIS A 32 -7.78 19.28 -13.71
C HIS A 32 -8.85 20.36 -13.41
N SER A 33 -10.13 20.05 -13.63
CA SER A 33 -11.21 20.94 -13.18
C SER A 33 -11.47 20.86 -11.67
N TYR A 34 -11.09 19.75 -11.04
CA TYR A 34 -11.33 19.48 -9.62
C TYR A 34 -10.08 19.61 -8.75
N TYR A 35 -8.91 19.34 -9.32
CA TYR A 35 -7.64 19.30 -8.61
C TYR A 35 -6.59 20.21 -9.25
N GLN A 36 -5.78 20.84 -8.40
CA GLN A 36 -4.45 21.30 -8.78
C GLN A 36 -3.51 20.12 -8.61
N ILE A 37 -2.91 19.68 -9.71
CA ILE A 37 -2.05 18.47 -9.75
C ILE A 37 -0.62 18.89 -10.01
N THR A 38 0.31 18.49 -9.16
CA THR A 38 1.74 18.79 -9.26
C THR A 38 2.56 17.56 -8.93
N ASN A 39 3.83 17.55 -9.32
CA ASN A 39 4.80 16.57 -8.88
C ASN A 39 6.14 17.24 -8.57
N LYS A 40 6.95 16.56 -7.74
CA LYS A 40 8.29 17.01 -7.35
C LYS A 40 9.21 15.81 -7.19
N GLU A 41 10.41 15.88 -7.74
CA GLU A 41 11.45 14.90 -7.47
C GLU A 41 12.24 15.30 -6.21
N VAL A 42 12.55 14.31 -5.39
CA VAL A 42 13.22 14.48 -4.11
C VAL A 42 14.28 13.40 -3.95
N ALA A 43 15.51 13.82 -3.67
CA ALA A 43 16.58 12.91 -3.28
C ALA A 43 16.51 12.66 -1.76
N TYR A 44 16.56 11.40 -1.36
CA TYR A 44 16.62 11.01 0.04
C TYR A 44 17.47 9.75 0.19
N GLU A 45 18.50 9.81 1.02
CA GLU A 45 19.45 8.72 1.30
C GLU A 45 19.95 7.98 0.03
N GLY A 46 20.38 8.77 -0.98
CA GLY A 46 20.95 8.25 -2.23
C GLY A 46 19.93 7.70 -3.23
N LYS A 47 18.64 7.76 -2.93
CA LYS A 47 17.54 7.37 -3.84
C LYS A 47 16.81 8.58 -4.38
N GLN A 48 16.17 8.41 -5.53
CA GLN A 48 15.32 9.43 -6.15
C GLN A 48 13.87 9.00 -6.08
N TYR A 49 13.06 9.81 -5.41
CA TYR A 49 11.62 9.63 -5.30
C TYR A 49 10.90 10.71 -6.10
N ARG A 50 9.67 10.41 -6.52
CA ARG A 50 8.74 11.39 -7.09
C ARG A 50 7.53 11.50 -6.20
N LEU A 51 7.26 12.71 -5.72
CA LEU A 51 6.06 13.05 -4.96
C LEU A 51 5.00 13.56 -5.93
N PHE A 52 3.84 12.94 -5.93
CA PHE A 52 2.67 13.38 -6.70
C PHE A 52 1.67 13.99 -5.74
N LEU A 53 1.22 15.20 -6.00
CA LEU A 53 0.31 15.92 -5.11
C LEU A 53 -0.90 16.43 -5.88
N ALA A 54 -2.10 16.18 -5.35
CA ALA A 54 -3.36 16.74 -5.82
C ALA A 54 -4.05 17.48 -4.67
N ILE A 55 -4.32 18.75 -4.88
CA ILE A 55 -5.04 19.61 -3.94
C ILE A 55 -6.41 19.91 -4.55
N PRO A 56 -7.52 19.60 -3.85
CA PRO A 56 -8.85 19.90 -4.38
C PRO A 56 -9.06 21.41 -4.47
N LYS A 57 -9.62 21.85 -5.60
CA LYS A 57 -9.94 23.26 -5.84
C LYS A 57 -11.20 23.69 -5.08
N ASN A 58 -11.30 24.98 -4.82
CA ASN A 58 -12.49 25.59 -4.21
C ASN A 58 -12.89 24.99 -2.85
N THR A 59 -11.90 24.57 -2.05
CA THR A 59 -12.10 24.11 -0.68
C THR A 59 -11.10 24.76 0.27
N ALA A 60 -11.55 25.14 1.46
CA ALA A 60 -10.69 25.68 2.51
C ALA A 60 -10.30 24.60 3.55
N LYS A 61 -10.98 23.44 3.52
CA LYS A 61 -10.80 22.39 4.50
C LYS A 61 -11.05 21.02 3.88
N THR A 62 -10.12 20.08 4.07
CA THR A 62 -10.25 18.72 3.53
C THR A 62 -9.47 17.71 4.40
N THR A 63 -9.46 16.47 3.98
CA THR A 63 -8.60 15.38 4.52
C THR A 63 -7.41 15.16 3.58
N LEU A 64 -6.36 14.48 4.05
CA LEU A 64 -5.18 14.18 3.26
C LEU A 64 -4.90 12.68 3.26
N ILE A 65 -4.87 12.08 2.07
CA ILE A 65 -4.48 10.68 1.88
C ILE A 65 -3.02 10.63 1.43
N TYR A 66 -2.23 9.87 2.16
CA TYR A 66 -0.88 9.47 1.77
C TYR A 66 -0.94 8.09 1.13
N SER A 67 -0.19 7.87 0.06
CA SER A 67 -0.06 6.55 -0.54
C SER A 67 1.36 6.28 -1.05
N VAL A 68 1.64 5.01 -1.32
CA VAL A 68 2.84 4.54 -2.01
C VAL A 68 2.50 4.04 -3.41
N ASP A 69 3.48 3.58 -4.19
CA ASP A 69 3.32 3.22 -5.60
C ASP A 69 2.73 4.37 -6.44
N GLY A 70 3.16 5.60 -6.18
CA GLY A 70 2.56 6.82 -6.72
C GLY A 70 2.45 6.84 -8.24
N ASN A 71 3.38 6.22 -8.97
CA ASN A 71 3.33 6.14 -10.43
C ASN A 71 2.06 5.43 -10.94
N ALA A 72 1.60 4.39 -10.23
CA ALA A 72 0.38 3.64 -10.57
C ALA A 72 -0.85 4.14 -9.80
N GLN A 73 -0.72 4.30 -8.47
CA GLN A 73 -1.86 4.51 -7.59
C GLN A 73 -2.41 5.95 -7.67
N PHE A 74 -1.54 6.95 -7.83
CA PHE A 74 -1.97 8.34 -7.85
C PHE A 74 -2.97 8.65 -8.99
N PRO A 75 -2.71 8.29 -10.26
CA PRO A 75 -3.68 8.49 -11.32
C PRO A 75 -5.01 7.78 -11.07
N LEU A 76 -4.95 6.52 -10.58
CA LEU A 76 -6.15 5.75 -10.28
C LEU A 76 -6.97 6.38 -9.14
N MET A 77 -6.32 6.88 -8.09
CA MET A 77 -6.98 7.56 -6.98
C MET A 77 -7.65 8.86 -7.43
N ILE A 78 -7.00 9.66 -8.26
CA ILE A 78 -7.57 10.89 -8.81
C ILE A 78 -8.80 10.58 -9.68
N ASN A 79 -8.67 9.62 -10.59
CA ASN A 79 -9.76 9.25 -11.50
C ASN A 79 -10.96 8.67 -10.73
N GLU A 80 -10.74 7.93 -9.65
CA GLU A 80 -11.83 7.43 -8.81
C GLU A 80 -12.44 8.54 -7.95
N ALA A 81 -11.63 9.46 -7.41
CA ALA A 81 -12.12 10.57 -6.61
C ALA A 81 -13.09 11.47 -7.39
N ILE A 82 -12.78 11.81 -8.65
CA ILE A 82 -13.65 12.68 -9.47
C ILE A 82 -14.96 12.00 -9.87
N LYS A 83 -15.06 10.68 -9.85
CA LYS A 83 -16.34 9.96 -10.02
C LYS A 83 -17.27 10.17 -8.81
N GLN A 84 -16.69 10.37 -7.63
CA GLN A 84 -17.40 10.62 -6.37
C GLN A 84 -17.63 12.12 -6.12
N LYS A 85 -17.75 12.93 -7.16
CA LYS A 85 -17.81 14.40 -7.13
C LYS A 85 -18.90 15.02 -6.22
N ASN A 86 -19.84 14.23 -5.75
CA ASN A 86 -20.88 14.66 -4.79
C ASN A 86 -20.42 14.51 -3.32
N LYS A 87 -19.22 13.99 -3.08
CA LYS A 87 -18.58 13.90 -1.76
C LYS A 87 -17.44 14.92 -1.66
N PRO A 88 -17.03 15.31 -0.45
CA PRO A 88 -15.82 16.11 -0.28
C PRO A 88 -14.62 15.39 -0.90
N LEU A 89 -13.85 16.11 -1.73
CA LEU A 89 -12.65 15.54 -2.33
C LEU A 89 -11.47 15.65 -1.37
N PRO A 90 -10.75 14.56 -1.06
CA PRO A 90 -9.54 14.62 -0.26
C PRO A 90 -8.38 15.22 -1.06
N ALA A 91 -7.43 15.85 -0.39
CA ALA A 91 -6.10 16.03 -0.94
C ALA A 91 -5.38 14.66 -0.98
N ILE A 92 -4.55 14.44 -1.98
CA ILE A 92 -3.84 13.16 -2.16
C ILE A 92 -2.36 13.43 -2.40
N ILE A 93 -1.50 12.82 -1.59
CA ILE A 93 -0.06 12.79 -1.84
C ILE A 93 0.42 11.35 -1.96
N SER A 94 1.13 11.06 -3.05
CA SER A 94 1.64 9.72 -3.33
C SER A 94 3.15 9.72 -3.54
N VAL A 95 3.83 8.76 -2.94
CA VAL A 95 5.26 8.53 -3.13
C VAL A 95 5.45 7.48 -4.21
N GLY A 96 6.17 7.85 -5.26
CA GLY A 96 6.61 6.96 -6.32
C GLY A 96 8.10 7.11 -6.59
N TYR A 97 8.53 6.60 -7.72
CA TYR A 97 9.92 6.61 -8.14
C TYR A 97 10.09 7.39 -9.46
N VAL A 98 11.29 7.90 -9.69
CA VAL A 98 11.62 8.59 -10.94
C VAL A 98 11.75 7.57 -12.06
N GLY A 99 10.95 7.72 -13.12
CA GLY A 99 10.90 6.86 -14.31
C GLY A 99 9.50 6.74 -14.87
N ASP A 100 9.34 5.84 -15.83
CA ASP A 100 8.18 5.66 -16.71
C ASP A 100 7.39 4.36 -16.47
N LYS A 101 7.71 3.64 -15.38
CA LYS A 101 7.01 2.40 -15.00
C LYS A 101 5.94 2.67 -13.95
N ALA A 102 4.86 1.93 -14.02
CA ALA A 102 3.82 1.94 -13.00
C ALA A 102 4.33 1.39 -11.66
N TYR A 103 5.13 0.31 -11.69
CA TYR A 103 5.68 -0.32 -10.50
C TYR A 103 7.19 -0.57 -10.61
N PHE A 104 7.93 -0.07 -9.66
CA PHE A 104 9.37 -0.26 -9.48
C PHE A 104 9.60 -1.43 -8.52
N ILE A 105 9.60 -2.65 -9.06
CA ILE A 105 9.50 -3.90 -8.26
C ILE A 105 10.65 -4.04 -7.26
N THR A 106 11.89 -3.73 -7.66
CA THR A 106 13.07 -3.84 -6.79
C THR A 106 13.00 -2.82 -5.66
N GLU A 107 12.76 -1.56 -6.02
CA GLU A 107 12.73 -0.43 -5.10
C GLU A 107 11.60 -0.57 -4.09
N ARG A 108 10.38 -0.88 -4.56
CA ARG A 108 9.22 -1.08 -3.67
C ARG A 108 9.35 -2.29 -2.77
N THR A 109 9.99 -3.38 -3.24
CA THR A 109 10.26 -4.53 -2.38
C THR A 109 11.18 -4.14 -1.24
N HIS A 110 12.23 -3.40 -1.55
CA HIS A 110 13.18 -2.91 -0.55
C HIS A 110 12.52 -1.94 0.42
N ASP A 111 11.82 -0.92 -0.08
CA ASP A 111 11.38 0.22 0.70
C ASP A 111 10.11 -0.04 1.51
N TYR A 112 9.18 -0.89 1.02
CA TYR A 112 7.86 -1.07 1.66
C TYR A 112 7.81 -2.20 2.67
N THR A 113 8.85 -3.02 2.77
CA THR A 113 8.81 -4.21 3.60
C THR A 113 9.72 -4.09 4.84
N PRO A 114 9.30 -4.64 5.99
CA PRO A 114 10.13 -4.69 7.17
C PRO A 114 11.30 -5.67 7.00
N SER A 115 12.37 -5.45 7.78
CA SER A 115 13.47 -6.41 7.90
C SER A 115 12.99 -7.67 8.59
N VAL A 116 13.21 -8.82 7.95
CA VAL A 116 12.84 -10.14 8.47
C VAL A 116 13.94 -11.16 8.17
N LYS A 117 13.98 -12.25 8.94
CA LYS A 117 14.99 -13.31 8.76
C LYS A 117 14.71 -14.15 7.50
N GLY A 118 15.76 -14.60 6.85
CA GLY A 118 15.73 -15.53 5.72
C GLY A 118 16.19 -14.92 4.41
N GLU A 119 16.99 -15.67 3.65
CA GLU A 119 17.58 -15.23 2.37
C GLU A 119 16.53 -14.79 1.35
N ALA A 120 15.37 -15.46 1.33
CA ALA A 120 14.26 -15.12 0.42
C ALA A 120 13.70 -13.70 0.62
N PHE A 121 13.96 -13.07 1.76
CA PHE A 121 13.50 -11.74 2.13
C PHE A 121 14.61 -10.69 2.18
N SER A 122 15.84 -11.04 1.82
CA SER A 122 17.03 -10.19 1.95
C SER A 122 16.98 -8.90 1.11
N ARG A 123 16.08 -8.84 0.11
CA ARG A 123 15.88 -7.64 -0.72
C ARG A 123 14.97 -6.58 -0.10
N GLY A 124 14.32 -6.87 1.02
CA GLY A 124 13.48 -5.91 1.76
C GLY A 124 14.20 -5.32 2.97
N GLY A 125 13.45 -4.70 3.85
CA GLY A 125 13.96 -4.31 5.17
C GLY A 125 14.09 -2.81 5.43
N ASN A 126 13.58 -1.95 4.54
CA ASN A 126 13.77 -0.50 4.61
C ASN A 126 12.50 0.27 4.98
N ALA A 127 11.45 -0.41 5.48
CA ALA A 127 10.16 0.23 5.76
C ALA A 127 10.28 1.37 6.79
N GLU A 128 11.15 1.24 7.81
CA GLU A 128 11.39 2.31 8.78
C GLU A 128 11.99 3.55 8.11
N ASN A 129 12.94 3.37 7.23
CA ASN A 129 13.58 4.48 6.55
C ASN A 129 12.60 5.21 5.60
N LEU A 130 11.73 4.46 4.91
CA LEU A 130 10.65 5.05 4.13
C LEU A 130 9.67 5.82 5.03
N TYR A 131 9.34 5.30 6.21
CA TYR A 131 8.53 6.02 7.18
C TYR A 131 9.19 7.35 7.60
N GLN A 132 10.49 7.35 7.89
CA GLN A 132 11.23 8.58 8.19
C GLN A 132 11.22 9.57 7.01
N PHE A 133 11.29 9.09 5.77
CA PHE A 133 11.11 9.92 4.59
C PHE A 133 9.71 10.55 4.55
N PHE A 134 8.67 9.80 4.89
CA PHE A 134 7.31 10.36 5.00
C PHE A 134 7.24 11.48 6.04
N LEU A 135 7.86 11.33 7.20
CA LEU A 135 7.85 12.34 8.26
C LEU A 135 8.65 13.59 7.91
N THR A 136 9.85 13.40 7.32
CA THR A 136 10.83 14.48 7.18
C THR A 136 10.77 15.22 5.84
N GLN A 137 10.21 14.59 4.80
CA GLN A 137 10.14 15.18 3.47
C GLN A 137 8.72 15.23 2.90
N VAL A 138 7.98 14.11 2.91
CA VAL A 138 6.68 14.00 2.24
C VAL A 138 5.62 14.85 2.93
N ARG A 139 5.47 14.67 4.24
CA ARG A 139 4.49 15.41 5.06
C ARG A 139 4.76 16.92 5.08
N PRO A 140 5.99 17.39 5.36
CA PRO A 140 6.28 18.84 5.32
C PRO A 140 5.98 19.44 3.95
N TYR A 141 6.38 18.76 2.86
CA TYR A 141 6.08 19.22 1.50
C TYR A 141 4.59 19.35 1.25
N ALA A 142 3.81 18.32 1.58
CA ALA A 142 2.35 18.33 1.37
C ALA A 142 1.68 19.48 2.14
N LEU A 143 2.01 19.61 3.42
CA LEU A 143 1.43 20.65 4.27
C LEU A 143 1.83 22.07 3.84
N GLU A 144 3.07 22.27 3.39
CA GLU A 144 3.51 23.54 2.81
C GLU A 144 2.71 23.94 1.57
N GLN A 145 2.50 22.98 0.63
CA GLN A 145 1.73 23.28 -0.59
C GLN A 145 0.26 23.55 -0.27
N LEU A 146 -0.34 22.76 0.63
CA LEU A 146 -1.72 22.98 1.10
C LEU A 146 -1.89 24.34 1.76
N ALA A 147 -0.92 24.77 2.58
CA ALA A 147 -0.95 26.10 3.21
C ALA A 147 -0.86 27.23 2.19
N LYS A 148 -0.08 27.09 1.11
CA LYS A 148 -0.03 28.06 0.00
C LYS A 148 -1.38 28.23 -0.68
N GLU A 149 -2.13 27.16 -0.81
CA GLU A 149 -3.50 27.15 -1.37
C GLU A 149 -4.58 27.47 -0.31
N GLN A 150 -4.18 27.83 0.92
CA GLN A 150 -5.06 28.15 2.06
C GLN A 150 -6.01 26.99 2.43
N VAL A 151 -5.58 25.75 2.22
CA VAL A 151 -6.33 24.53 2.54
C VAL A 151 -5.83 23.95 3.87
N SER A 152 -6.72 23.81 4.85
CA SER A 152 -6.44 23.15 6.13
C SER A 152 -6.82 21.66 6.08
N ILE A 153 -6.05 20.83 6.81
CA ILE A 153 -6.26 19.39 6.89
C ILE A 153 -6.92 19.03 8.21
N THR A 154 -7.97 18.21 8.15
CA THR A 154 -8.70 17.74 9.33
C THR A 154 -8.26 16.37 9.81
N GLN A 155 -7.95 15.46 8.88
CA GLN A 155 -7.54 14.09 9.16
C GLN A 155 -6.54 13.63 8.10
N GLN A 156 -5.70 12.68 8.46
CA GLN A 156 -4.68 12.11 7.60
C GLN A 156 -4.83 10.58 7.56
N SER A 157 -4.76 10.01 6.37
CA SER A 157 -4.91 8.56 6.13
C SER A 157 -3.70 8.03 5.38
N LEU A 158 -3.34 6.77 5.62
CA LEU A 158 -2.32 6.05 4.85
C LEU A 158 -2.97 4.89 4.09
N PHE A 159 -2.75 4.85 2.79
CA PHE A 159 -3.23 3.79 1.89
C PHE A 159 -2.07 3.09 1.20
N GLY A 160 -2.15 1.78 1.07
CA GLY A 160 -1.21 0.99 0.26
C GLY A 160 -1.77 -0.37 -0.14
N HIS A 161 -1.38 -0.83 -1.33
CA HIS A 161 -1.77 -2.14 -1.88
C HIS A 161 -0.58 -3.10 -1.92
N SER A 162 -0.80 -4.37 -1.63
CA SER A 162 0.21 -5.44 -1.72
C SER A 162 1.38 -5.19 -0.75
N PHE A 163 2.62 -4.99 -1.22
CA PHE A 163 3.72 -4.50 -0.38
C PHE A 163 3.47 -3.10 0.17
N GLY A 164 2.74 -2.24 -0.56
CA GLY A 164 2.26 -0.98 -0.01
C GLY A 164 1.32 -1.18 1.19
N GLY A 165 0.48 -2.23 1.15
CA GLY A 165 -0.34 -2.66 2.29
C GLY A 165 0.50 -3.19 3.47
N VAL A 166 1.63 -3.86 3.19
CA VAL A 166 2.62 -4.23 4.22
C VAL A 166 3.21 -2.98 4.87
N PHE A 167 3.59 -1.97 4.08
CA PHE A 167 4.07 -0.69 4.61
C PHE A 167 3.01 0.01 5.46
N THR A 168 1.76 0.05 5.01
CA THR A 168 0.65 0.62 5.76
C THR A 168 0.50 -0.04 7.14
N LEU A 169 0.53 -1.37 7.19
CA LEU A 169 0.47 -2.12 8.45
C LEU A 169 1.75 -1.97 9.29
N TYR A 170 2.91 -1.86 8.64
CA TYR A 170 4.17 -1.59 9.34
C TYR A 170 4.09 -0.27 10.12
N VAL A 171 3.60 0.80 9.48
CA VAL A 171 3.43 2.09 10.14
C VAL A 171 2.37 2.01 11.25
N LEU A 172 1.25 1.32 11.01
CA LEU A 172 0.21 1.10 12.03
C LEU A 172 0.77 0.42 13.29
N PHE A 173 1.62 -0.60 13.14
CA PHE A 173 2.10 -1.39 14.27
C PHE A 173 3.28 -0.76 15.01
N ASN A 174 4.07 0.08 14.35
CA ASN A 174 5.26 0.67 14.96
C ASN A 174 5.09 2.17 15.30
N HIS A 175 4.17 2.87 14.60
CA HIS A 175 3.94 4.31 14.71
C HIS A 175 2.44 4.64 14.58
N PRO A 176 1.56 4.03 15.39
CA PRO A 176 0.12 4.07 15.18
C PRO A 176 -0.49 5.48 15.22
N GLU A 177 0.09 6.39 15.99
CA GLU A 177 -0.38 7.77 16.15
C GLU A 177 -0.11 8.67 14.93
N THR A 178 0.61 8.18 13.93
CA THR A 178 1.01 8.98 12.77
C THR A 178 -0.16 9.39 11.89
N PHE A 179 -1.13 8.48 11.71
CA PHE A 179 -2.34 8.72 10.93
C PHE A 179 -3.59 8.33 11.72
N GLN A 180 -4.70 8.96 11.40
CA GLN A 180 -5.99 8.63 12.02
C GLN A 180 -6.64 7.41 11.36
N ARG A 181 -6.23 7.09 10.11
CA ARG A 181 -6.81 5.99 9.34
C ARG A 181 -5.74 5.25 8.55
N TYR A 182 -5.86 3.93 8.54
CA TYR A 182 -4.97 3.02 7.84
C TYR A 182 -5.77 2.09 6.94
N ILE A 183 -5.52 2.14 5.64
CA ILE A 183 -6.21 1.31 4.65
C ILE A 183 -5.18 0.39 3.97
N ALA A 184 -5.10 -0.85 4.42
CA ALA A 184 -4.20 -1.87 3.90
C ALA A 184 -4.92 -2.76 2.90
N ALA A 185 -4.67 -2.53 1.62
CA ALA A 185 -5.32 -3.25 0.54
C ALA A 185 -4.51 -4.48 0.12
N SER A 186 -5.13 -5.66 0.19
CA SER A 186 -4.52 -6.95 -0.15
C SER A 186 -3.08 -7.08 0.38
N PRO A 187 -2.80 -6.75 1.65
CA PRO A 187 -1.44 -6.70 2.17
C PRO A 187 -0.75 -8.06 2.05
N SER A 188 0.47 -8.08 1.52
CA SER A 188 1.26 -9.30 1.31
C SER A 188 1.80 -9.85 2.65
N LEU A 189 0.92 -10.30 3.55
CA LEU A 189 1.27 -10.79 4.89
C LEU A 189 2.22 -12.00 4.88
N TRP A 190 2.34 -12.68 3.73
CA TRP A 190 3.31 -13.76 3.54
C TRP A 190 4.78 -13.28 3.61
N TRP A 191 5.06 -11.98 3.51
CA TRP A 191 6.39 -11.43 3.73
C TRP A 191 6.87 -11.81 5.14
N GLY A 192 8.08 -12.36 5.24
CA GLY A 192 8.60 -12.88 6.51
C GLY A 192 7.69 -13.90 7.18
N LYS A 193 6.82 -14.60 6.44
CA LYS A 193 5.80 -15.54 6.96
C LYS A 193 4.82 -14.91 7.96
N GLY A 194 4.66 -13.59 7.95
CA GLY A 194 3.85 -12.86 8.92
C GLY A 194 4.49 -12.68 10.29
N GLU A 195 5.71 -13.14 10.51
CA GLU A 195 6.39 -13.09 11.83
C GLU A 195 6.71 -11.65 12.32
N TRP A 196 6.61 -10.67 11.43
CA TRP A 196 6.78 -9.26 11.77
C TRP A 196 5.53 -8.61 12.38
N VAL A 197 4.38 -9.27 12.29
CA VAL A 197 3.13 -8.87 12.93
C VAL A 197 3.06 -9.49 14.31
N LYS A 198 3.17 -8.69 15.36
CA LYS A 198 3.22 -9.17 16.74
C LYS A 198 2.04 -8.64 17.54
N GLN A 199 1.43 -9.51 18.31
CA GLN A 199 0.26 -9.19 19.13
C GLN A 199 0.53 -8.07 20.15
N GLU A 200 1.75 -7.99 20.68
CA GLU A 200 2.15 -6.97 21.65
C GLU A 200 2.02 -5.54 21.08
N GLN A 201 2.18 -5.38 19.75
CA GLN A 201 2.06 -4.09 19.07
C GLN A 201 0.61 -3.59 19.02
N TRP A 202 -0.36 -4.48 19.04
CA TRP A 202 -1.78 -4.10 18.89
C TRP A 202 -2.29 -3.29 20.08
N GLN A 203 -1.77 -3.55 21.28
CA GLN A 203 -2.12 -2.81 22.49
C GLN A 203 -1.76 -1.32 22.38
N ALA A 204 -0.67 -1.00 21.69
CA ALA A 204 -0.20 0.37 21.49
C ALA A 204 -1.05 1.18 20.50
N ILE A 205 -1.90 0.53 19.69
CA ILE A 205 -2.77 1.23 18.73
C ILE A 205 -3.86 1.99 19.51
N PRO A 206 -3.98 3.31 19.35
CA PRO A 206 -5.08 4.08 19.95
C PRO A 206 -6.46 3.58 19.48
N ASN A 207 -7.47 3.64 20.35
CA ASN A 207 -8.79 3.07 20.06
C ASN A 207 -9.62 3.92 19.06
N ASP A 208 -9.21 5.14 18.79
CA ASP A 208 -9.81 6.05 17.82
C ASP A 208 -9.21 5.93 16.41
N ILE A 209 -8.22 5.08 16.23
CA ILE A 209 -7.63 4.78 14.92
C ILE A 209 -8.57 3.84 14.14
N SER A 210 -8.95 4.27 12.94
CA SER A 210 -9.74 3.45 12.00
C SER A 210 -8.83 2.62 11.12
N ILE A 211 -9.11 1.32 11.02
CA ILE A 211 -8.33 0.35 10.25
C ILE A 211 -9.26 -0.32 9.24
N ALA A 212 -8.91 -0.28 7.96
CA ALA A 212 -9.56 -1.06 6.92
C ALA A 212 -8.57 -2.03 6.28
N ILE A 213 -8.92 -3.29 6.23
CA ILE A 213 -8.16 -4.33 5.51
C ILE A 213 -9.03 -4.84 4.37
N THR A 214 -8.54 -4.81 3.14
CA THR A 214 -9.30 -5.28 1.97
C THR A 214 -8.62 -6.48 1.33
N LEU A 215 -9.39 -7.30 0.60
CA LEU A 215 -8.90 -8.49 -0.08
C LEU A 215 -9.78 -8.82 -1.29
N GLY A 216 -9.18 -9.27 -2.39
CA GLY A 216 -9.93 -9.89 -3.48
C GLY A 216 -10.31 -11.33 -3.13
N GLU A 217 -11.56 -11.74 -3.42
CA GLU A 217 -12.06 -13.09 -3.10
C GLU A 217 -11.16 -14.21 -3.67
N LYS A 218 -10.67 -14.04 -4.90
CA LYS A 218 -9.78 -15.03 -5.54
C LYS A 218 -8.39 -15.12 -4.91
N GLU A 219 -8.05 -14.22 -4.00
CA GLU A 219 -6.83 -14.32 -3.20
C GLU A 219 -7.05 -15.22 -1.98
N GLU A 220 -8.24 -15.15 -1.38
CA GLU A 220 -8.63 -16.00 -0.25
C GLU A 220 -9.08 -17.39 -0.72
N ASN A 221 -9.84 -17.45 -1.82
CA ASN A 221 -10.43 -18.67 -2.40
C ASN A 221 -10.09 -18.78 -3.89
N PRO A 222 -8.82 -19.08 -4.26
CA PRO A 222 -8.46 -19.25 -5.65
C PRO A 222 -9.07 -20.53 -6.25
N ASP A 223 -9.40 -20.50 -7.52
CA ASP A 223 -9.71 -21.72 -8.26
C ASP A 223 -8.44 -22.57 -8.42
N LEU A 224 -8.28 -23.57 -7.56
CA LEU A 224 -7.09 -24.42 -7.53
C LEU A 224 -6.90 -25.19 -8.85
N SER A 225 -7.97 -25.44 -9.63
CA SER A 225 -7.88 -26.14 -10.92
C SER A 225 -7.13 -25.32 -11.98
N GLN A 226 -7.08 -24.00 -11.82
CA GLN A 226 -6.38 -23.09 -12.72
C GLN A 226 -4.92 -22.83 -12.30
N LEU A 227 -4.49 -23.41 -11.18
CA LEU A 227 -3.15 -23.22 -10.64
C LEU A 227 -2.26 -24.42 -10.96
N SER A 228 -0.99 -24.16 -11.28
CA SER A 228 0.02 -25.22 -11.34
C SER A 228 0.22 -25.88 -9.97
N GLU A 229 0.75 -27.11 -9.93
CA GLU A 229 1.04 -27.81 -8.67
C GLU A 229 1.93 -26.99 -7.74
N GLU A 230 2.91 -26.26 -8.27
CA GLU A 230 3.78 -25.38 -7.48
C GLU A 230 2.99 -24.21 -6.90
N GLN A 231 2.09 -23.60 -7.68
CA GLN A 231 1.23 -22.53 -7.21
C GLN A 231 0.26 -23.00 -6.13
N GLN A 232 -0.32 -24.21 -6.27
CA GLN A 232 -1.19 -24.81 -5.26
C GLN A 232 -0.42 -25.05 -3.94
N LYS A 233 0.79 -25.61 -3.99
CA LYS A 233 1.65 -25.81 -2.81
C LYS A 233 1.99 -24.48 -2.14
N ASN A 234 2.33 -23.47 -2.94
CA ASN A 234 2.63 -22.13 -2.42
C ASN A 234 1.40 -21.48 -1.77
N TYR A 235 0.22 -21.64 -2.36
CA TYR A 235 -1.04 -21.16 -1.78
C TYR A 235 -1.32 -21.87 -0.45
N GLN A 236 -1.30 -23.21 -0.40
CA GLN A 236 -1.49 -23.99 0.83
C GLN A 236 -0.53 -23.59 1.93
N LYS A 237 0.75 -23.40 1.59
CA LYS A 237 1.75 -22.93 2.55
C LYS A 237 1.45 -21.54 3.09
N ARG A 238 1.01 -20.61 2.24
CA ARG A 238 0.69 -19.23 2.65
C ARG A 238 -0.59 -19.15 3.47
N SER A 239 -1.60 -19.94 3.15
CA SER A 239 -2.86 -20.00 3.89
C SER A 239 -2.72 -20.60 5.30
N SER A 240 -1.57 -21.26 5.60
CA SER A 240 -1.25 -21.71 6.95
C SER A 240 -0.65 -20.60 7.84
N TRP A 241 -0.35 -19.43 7.28
CA TRP A 241 0.13 -18.27 8.00
C TRP A 241 -1.01 -17.31 8.32
N LEU A 242 -0.70 -16.23 9.03
CA LEU A 242 -1.67 -15.18 9.32
C LEU A 242 -2.31 -14.64 8.04
N THR A 243 -3.64 -14.73 7.94
CA THR A 243 -4.40 -14.18 6.82
C THR A 243 -4.91 -12.76 7.14
N GLN A 244 -5.30 -12.02 6.11
CA GLN A 244 -5.81 -10.66 6.23
C GLN A 244 -7.11 -10.63 7.07
N ARG A 245 -8.01 -11.60 6.87
CA ARG A 245 -9.25 -11.75 7.63
C ARG A 245 -8.97 -12.03 9.09
N GLN A 246 -8.06 -12.97 9.39
CA GLN A 246 -7.67 -13.29 10.75
C GLN A 246 -7.02 -12.10 11.44
N LEU A 247 -6.16 -11.35 10.73
CA LEU A 247 -5.54 -10.15 11.31
C LEU A 247 -6.60 -9.13 11.73
N CYS A 248 -7.58 -8.83 10.87
CA CYS A 248 -8.64 -7.88 11.22
C CYS A 248 -9.50 -8.40 12.37
N GLN A 249 -9.82 -9.70 12.39
CA GLN A 249 -10.53 -10.33 13.50
C GLN A 249 -9.77 -10.17 14.83
N TYR A 250 -8.48 -10.49 14.85
CA TYR A 250 -7.66 -10.36 16.06
C TYR A 250 -7.51 -8.92 16.55
N LEU A 251 -7.39 -7.96 15.63
CA LEU A 251 -7.41 -6.54 15.97
C LEU A 251 -8.76 -6.15 16.61
N SER A 252 -9.87 -6.61 16.06
CA SER A 252 -11.21 -6.36 16.62
C SER A 252 -11.39 -7.02 17.98
N GLU A 253 -10.92 -8.25 18.20
CA GLU A 253 -10.91 -8.94 19.48
C GLU A 253 -10.04 -8.22 20.53
N ALA A 254 -8.98 -7.53 20.07
CA ALA A 254 -8.16 -6.64 20.90
C ALA A 254 -8.78 -5.25 21.14
N GLY A 255 -10.04 -5.03 20.73
CA GLY A 255 -10.77 -3.77 20.92
C GLY A 255 -10.39 -2.66 19.94
N LYS A 256 -9.76 -2.98 18.80
CA LYS A 256 -9.40 -1.99 17.78
C LYS A 256 -10.48 -1.90 16.71
N GLN A 257 -10.65 -0.72 16.12
CA GLN A 257 -11.63 -0.47 15.05
C GLN A 257 -11.08 -1.01 13.72
N CYS A 258 -11.31 -2.31 13.44
CA CYS A 258 -10.91 -2.94 12.19
C CYS A 258 -12.11 -3.41 11.38
N GLU A 259 -12.20 -2.95 10.13
CA GLU A 259 -13.18 -3.39 9.14
C GLU A 259 -12.52 -4.21 8.04
N PHE A 260 -13.13 -5.35 7.70
CA PHE A 260 -12.62 -6.21 6.62
C PHE A 260 -13.56 -6.17 5.42
N TYR A 261 -12.99 -5.92 4.23
CA TYR A 261 -13.73 -5.85 2.97
C TYR A 261 -13.25 -6.95 2.01
N LEU A 262 -14.17 -7.81 1.57
CA LEU A 262 -13.92 -8.83 0.56
C LEU A 262 -14.57 -8.42 -0.76
N PHE A 263 -13.79 -8.38 -1.84
CA PHE A 263 -14.29 -8.01 -3.17
C PHE A 263 -14.56 -9.25 -4.01
N GLU A 264 -15.84 -9.56 -4.23
CA GLU A 264 -16.30 -10.73 -4.98
C GLU A 264 -15.74 -10.76 -6.40
N GLY A 265 -15.30 -11.93 -6.86
CA GLY A 265 -14.76 -12.17 -8.19
C GLY A 265 -13.43 -11.48 -8.50
N LYS A 266 -12.84 -10.75 -7.56
CA LYS A 266 -11.59 -10.00 -7.76
C LYS A 266 -10.37 -10.81 -7.33
N GLY A 267 -9.31 -10.72 -8.13
CA GLY A 267 -7.97 -11.18 -7.76
C GLY A 267 -7.11 -10.01 -7.28
N HIS A 268 -5.85 -10.27 -6.98
CA HIS A 268 -4.90 -9.34 -6.37
C HIS A 268 -4.82 -7.95 -7.05
N GLY A 269 -4.59 -7.91 -8.36
CA GLY A 269 -4.57 -6.63 -9.10
C GLY A 269 -5.96 -6.10 -9.42
N GLY A 270 -6.95 -6.99 -9.57
CA GLY A 270 -8.33 -6.61 -9.89
C GLY A 270 -9.09 -5.96 -8.74
N SER A 271 -8.59 -6.09 -7.51
CA SER A 271 -9.16 -5.47 -6.30
C SER A 271 -8.73 -4.01 -6.09
N ILE A 272 -7.73 -3.53 -6.83
CA ILE A 272 -7.16 -2.17 -6.65
C ILE A 272 -8.23 -1.07 -6.79
N PRO A 273 -9.09 -1.03 -7.82
CA PRO A 273 -10.10 0.02 -7.95
C PRO A 273 -11.08 0.06 -6.77
N ASP A 274 -11.53 -1.12 -6.31
CA ASP A 274 -12.45 -1.24 -5.18
C ASP A 274 -11.78 -0.81 -3.87
N ALA A 275 -10.51 -1.17 -3.68
CA ALA A 275 -9.73 -0.75 -2.51
C ALA A 275 -9.48 0.76 -2.49
N ILE A 276 -9.22 1.38 -3.63
CA ILE A 276 -9.10 2.84 -3.77
C ILE A 276 -10.42 3.51 -3.39
N LYS A 277 -11.56 2.96 -3.83
CA LYS A 277 -12.88 3.47 -3.45
C LYS A 277 -13.08 3.47 -1.94
N ILE A 278 -12.74 2.37 -1.26
CA ILE A 278 -12.76 2.29 0.21
C ILE A 278 -11.82 3.32 0.83
N ALA A 279 -10.59 3.50 0.29
CA ALA A 279 -9.65 4.48 0.80
C ALA A 279 -10.19 5.91 0.73
N LEU A 280 -10.82 6.28 -0.39
CA LEU A 280 -11.45 7.59 -0.58
C LEU A 280 -12.66 7.77 0.37
N GLU A 281 -13.51 6.77 0.51
CA GLU A 281 -14.66 6.82 1.40
C GLU A 281 -14.23 6.96 2.85
N LYS A 282 -13.32 6.10 3.31
CA LYS A 282 -12.82 6.14 4.69
C LYS A 282 -12.04 7.41 5.01
N SER A 283 -11.43 8.06 4.04
CA SER A 283 -10.67 9.28 4.31
C SER A 283 -11.54 10.48 4.66
N VAL A 284 -12.81 10.51 4.32
CA VAL A 284 -13.74 11.64 4.52
C VAL A 284 -14.80 11.40 5.60
N GLU A 285 -14.85 10.21 6.18
CA GLU A 285 -15.64 9.90 7.38
C GLU A 285 -15.04 10.55 8.62
#